data_c95eb2bb12213308cbece58224c74d6f
#
_entry.id   c95eb2bb12213308cbece58224c74d6f
#
_cell.length_a   1.000
_cell.length_b   1.000
_cell.length_c   1.000
_cell.angle_alpha   90.00
_cell.angle_beta   90.00
_cell.angle_gamma   90.00
#
_symmetry.space_group_name_H-M   'P 1'
#
loop_
_entity.id
_entity.type
_entity.pdbx_description
1 polymer ?
#
loop_
_entity_poly.entity_id
_entity_poly.type
_entity_poly.pdbx_seq_one_letter_code
_entity_poly.pdbx_strand_id
1 'polypeptide(L)'
;MNKEKRFNRYKYLNLIGFSLLYNMMYIGRFNLNNLIAENEGVLGILPYQQQLLSSSVFFAYAIGSIINGMLADRYNPKFMVILGTSVSIIMNAMVPFTDNWRIVLVLWFMNGYFQSMVWVSGISLLAQWWKSGDRGFGCGLANFFSGLSHITAYVLPMLILMIFPEIGWREKFIYPMIFVVIFLIVFYILTKHKPENVGLMPYVENNLQVAQREADIETQEHMPEKWQFTRFLIGNGILFWCAIAFLSSICRYGLLKWIPIYFETKEAQVIINPVFSNLIFPFGMAIGTLLITWVAGKRFNENKGIMVIVGAALCGGLITIFPAVNDVEIIIIGIFSTGFFLYGINGILWIYAMDLGGRLKAGTIAGILNGFAYLGATLEAYIFPLIIKIAGNMISVFIIMEIFLIAIVACGIVVSNKNTVIESEVEE
;
A
#
# COMPACT_ATOMS: atom_id res chain seq x y z
N MET A 1 -10.74 10.50 -33.95
CA MET A 1 -11.08 10.51 -32.49
C MET A 1 -10.58 11.83 -31.94
N ASN A 2 -11.43 12.61 -31.24
CA ASN A 2 -11.06 13.90 -30.63
C ASN A 2 -9.86 13.70 -29.66
N LYS A 3 -8.95 14.68 -29.58
CA LYS A 3 -7.74 14.62 -28.71
C LYS A 3 -8.09 14.32 -27.25
N GLU A 4 -9.17 14.91 -26.74
CA GLU A 4 -9.67 14.68 -25.38
C GLU A 4 -10.14 13.24 -25.16
N LYS A 5 -10.92 12.67 -26.07
CA LYS A 5 -11.33 11.24 -26.00
C LYS A 5 -10.12 10.30 -26.03
N ARG A 6 -9.08 10.67 -26.80
CA ARG A 6 -7.83 9.90 -26.87
C ARG A 6 -7.04 10.00 -25.57
N PHE A 7 -6.96 11.20 -24.97
CA PHE A 7 -6.32 11.40 -23.66
C PHE A 7 -7.01 10.57 -22.57
N ASN A 8 -8.33 10.68 -22.45
CA ASN A 8 -9.11 9.93 -21.47
C ASN A 8 -8.96 8.41 -21.64
N ARG A 9 -8.94 7.92 -22.89
CA ARG A 9 -8.68 6.49 -23.15
C ARG A 9 -7.35 6.04 -22.56
N TYR A 10 -6.24 6.74 -22.80
CA TYR A 10 -4.94 6.37 -22.26
C TYR A 10 -4.86 6.57 -20.75
N LYS A 11 -5.49 7.61 -20.20
CA LYS A 11 -5.64 7.84 -18.76
C LYS A 11 -6.19 6.61 -18.04
N TYR A 12 -7.31 6.06 -18.54
CA TYR A 12 -7.94 4.87 -17.95
C TYR A 12 -7.20 3.58 -18.28
N LEU A 13 -6.61 3.43 -19.45
CA LEU A 13 -5.81 2.25 -19.79
C LEU A 13 -4.57 2.13 -18.89
N ASN A 14 -3.89 3.25 -18.59
CA ASN A 14 -2.78 3.28 -17.64
C ASN A 14 -3.24 2.88 -16.23
N LEU A 15 -4.36 3.42 -15.77
CA LEU A 15 -4.92 3.10 -14.45
C LEU A 15 -5.29 1.62 -14.34
N ILE A 16 -6.06 1.10 -15.28
CA ILE A 16 -6.52 -0.30 -15.27
C ILE A 16 -5.32 -1.25 -15.41
N GLY A 17 -4.42 -1.01 -16.36
CA GLY A 17 -3.25 -1.85 -16.57
C GLY A 17 -2.34 -1.91 -15.33
N PHE A 18 -2.09 -0.76 -14.69
CA PHE A 18 -1.31 -0.71 -13.46
C PHE A 18 -2.02 -1.40 -12.29
N SER A 19 -3.31 -1.13 -12.10
CA SER A 19 -4.08 -1.66 -10.98
C SER A 19 -4.19 -3.18 -11.02
N LEU A 20 -4.45 -3.74 -12.20
CA LEU A 20 -4.52 -5.20 -12.40
C LEU A 20 -3.18 -5.88 -12.18
N LEU A 21 -2.09 -5.31 -12.72
CA LEU A 21 -0.75 -5.86 -12.47
C LEU A 21 -0.40 -5.81 -10.99
N TYR A 22 -0.66 -4.68 -10.32
CA TYR A 22 -0.35 -4.52 -8.90
C TYR A 22 -1.16 -5.49 -8.02
N ASN A 23 -2.42 -5.75 -8.39
CA ASN A 23 -3.23 -6.77 -7.73
C ASN A 23 -2.54 -8.15 -7.80
N MET A 24 -2.10 -8.57 -8.97
CA MET A 24 -1.43 -9.87 -9.16
C MET A 24 -0.06 -9.95 -8.49
N MET A 25 0.65 -8.82 -8.35
CA MET A 25 1.97 -8.79 -7.69
C MET A 25 1.95 -9.26 -6.24
N TYR A 26 0.82 -9.15 -5.55
CA TYR A 26 0.68 -9.63 -4.17
C TYR A 26 0.81 -11.14 -4.05
N ILE A 27 0.52 -11.88 -5.10
CA ILE A 27 0.76 -13.33 -5.16
C ILE A 27 2.23 -13.60 -4.84
N GLY A 28 3.16 -12.95 -5.55
CA GLY A 28 4.60 -13.09 -5.34
C GLY A 28 5.11 -12.50 -4.02
N ARG A 29 4.27 -11.78 -3.25
CA ARG A 29 4.60 -11.25 -1.93
C ARG A 29 4.20 -12.19 -0.80
N PHE A 30 3.06 -12.84 -0.91
CA PHE A 30 2.49 -13.69 0.12
C PHE A 30 2.69 -15.19 -0.14
N ASN A 31 3.15 -15.56 -1.32
CA ASN A 31 3.31 -16.95 -1.77
C ASN A 31 4.09 -17.81 -0.76
N LEU A 32 5.22 -17.30 -0.25
CA LEU A 32 6.04 -17.99 0.75
C LEU A 32 5.31 -18.13 2.10
N ASN A 33 4.62 -17.08 2.55
CA ASN A 33 3.91 -17.10 3.82
C ASN A 33 2.75 -18.10 3.79
N ASN A 34 2.00 -18.14 2.68
CA ASN A 34 0.93 -19.10 2.47
C ASN A 34 1.46 -20.54 2.47
N LEU A 35 2.59 -20.77 1.76
CA LEU A 35 3.21 -22.09 1.72
C LEU A 35 3.65 -22.57 3.11
N ILE A 36 4.26 -21.70 3.90
CA ILE A 36 4.73 -22.05 5.26
C ILE A 36 3.54 -22.32 6.19
N ALA A 37 2.45 -21.56 6.05
CA ALA A 37 1.24 -21.74 6.84
C ALA A 37 0.52 -23.07 6.53
N GLU A 38 0.54 -23.51 5.25
CA GLU A 38 -0.13 -24.74 4.82
C GLU A 38 0.66 -26.02 5.14
N ASN A 39 2.00 -25.92 5.20
CA ASN A 39 2.87 -27.09 5.31
C ASN A 39 3.89 -26.90 6.44
N GLU A 40 3.53 -27.26 7.64
CA GLU A 40 4.47 -27.35 8.74
C GLU A 40 5.62 -28.30 8.39
N GLY A 41 6.84 -27.76 8.29
CA GLY A 41 8.04 -28.51 7.94
C GLY A 41 8.55 -28.37 6.52
N VAL A 42 7.87 -27.69 5.61
CA VAL A 42 8.46 -27.29 4.31
C VAL A 42 9.67 -26.40 4.58
N LEU A 43 10.81 -26.74 3.98
CA LEU A 43 12.12 -26.13 4.22
C LEU A 43 12.74 -26.40 5.61
N GLY A 44 12.12 -27.16 6.50
CA GLY A 44 12.66 -27.46 7.84
C GLY A 44 13.00 -26.22 8.66
N ILE A 45 12.25 -25.12 8.49
CA ILE A 45 12.55 -23.81 9.12
C ILE A 45 11.93 -23.70 10.52
N LEU A 46 12.71 -23.08 11.41
CA LEU A 46 12.28 -22.79 12.78
C LEU A 46 11.39 -21.53 12.81
N PRO A 47 10.51 -21.36 13.84
CA PRO A 47 9.60 -20.21 13.91
C PRO A 47 10.30 -18.84 13.80
N TYR A 48 11.50 -18.66 14.39
CA TYR A 48 12.23 -17.41 14.26
C TYR A 48 12.75 -17.16 12.83
N GLN A 49 13.10 -18.23 12.09
CA GLN A 49 13.52 -18.13 10.69
C GLN A 49 12.34 -17.75 9.79
N GLN A 50 11.16 -18.30 10.05
CA GLN A 50 9.93 -17.95 9.40
C GLN A 50 9.59 -16.46 9.60
N GLN A 51 9.71 -15.96 10.83
CA GLN A 51 9.51 -14.55 11.14
C GLN A 51 10.53 -13.66 10.40
N LEU A 52 11.79 -14.09 10.34
CA LEU A 52 12.85 -13.37 9.63
C LEU A 52 12.57 -13.33 8.12
N LEU A 53 12.13 -14.43 7.52
CA LEU A 53 11.74 -14.50 6.10
C LEU A 53 10.56 -13.55 5.83
N SER A 54 9.50 -13.61 6.64
CA SER A 54 8.31 -12.78 6.46
C SER A 54 8.60 -11.29 6.63
N SER A 55 9.48 -10.90 7.56
CA SER A 55 9.83 -9.49 7.78
C SER A 55 10.86 -8.96 6.77
N SER A 56 11.71 -9.83 6.20
CA SER A 56 12.77 -9.42 5.27
C SER A 56 12.23 -8.76 4.01
N VAL A 57 11.13 -9.26 3.45
CA VAL A 57 10.48 -8.69 2.26
C VAL A 57 9.97 -7.29 2.54
N PHE A 58 9.37 -7.03 3.70
CA PHE A 58 8.86 -5.72 4.08
C PHE A 58 9.99 -4.72 4.37
N PHE A 59 11.05 -5.17 5.04
CA PHE A 59 12.22 -4.35 5.31
C PHE A 59 12.95 -3.95 4.02
N ALA A 60 13.16 -4.91 3.11
CA ALA A 60 13.74 -4.64 1.79
C ALA A 60 12.85 -3.70 0.97
N TYR A 61 11.54 -3.88 1.04
CA TYR A 61 10.56 -3.03 0.39
C TYR A 61 10.60 -1.59 0.95
N ALA A 62 10.79 -1.42 2.26
CA ALA A 62 10.90 -0.10 2.89
C ALA A 62 12.10 0.69 2.35
N ILE A 63 13.28 0.09 2.39
CA ILE A 63 14.52 0.69 1.85
C ILE A 63 14.37 0.94 0.35
N GLY A 64 13.91 -0.09 -0.38
CA GLY A 64 13.71 -0.02 -1.81
C GLY A 64 12.73 1.07 -2.22
N SER A 65 11.66 1.32 -1.47
CA SER A 65 10.67 2.35 -1.77
C SER A 65 11.30 3.74 -1.85
N ILE A 66 12.15 4.10 -0.90
CA ILE A 66 12.81 5.42 -0.85
C ILE A 66 13.73 5.59 -2.07
N ILE A 67 14.57 4.58 -2.35
CA ILE A 67 15.53 4.63 -3.46
C ILE A 67 14.80 4.61 -4.80
N ASN A 68 13.87 3.67 -4.97
CA ASN A 68 13.15 3.47 -6.23
C ASN A 68 12.14 4.59 -6.51
N GLY A 69 11.64 5.28 -5.49
CA GLY A 69 10.82 6.48 -5.66
C GLY A 69 11.59 7.60 -6.35
N MET A 70 12.83 7.86 -5.91
CA MET A 70 13.72 8.83 -6.56
C MET A 70 14.10 8.40 -7.99
N LEU A 71 14.32 7.10 -8.19
CA LEU A 71 14.63 6.57 -9.52
C LEU A 71 13.43 6.65 -10.46
N ALA A 72 12.20 6.46 -9.96
CA ALA A 72 10.97 6.54 -10.75
C ALA A 72 10.72 7.94 -11.36
N ASP A 73 11.19 9.00 -10.70
CA ASP A 73 11.07 10.37 -11.20
C ASP A 73 12.21 10.73 -12.19
N ARG A 74 13.36 10.05 -12.08
CA ARG A 74 14.49 10.24 -13.00
C ARG A 74 14.42 9.41 -14.27
N TYR A 75 13.87 8.20 -14.15
CA TYR A 75 13.78 7.24 -15.25
C TYR A 75 12.33 7.07 -15.70
N ASN A 76 12.13 6.29 -16.77
CA ASN A 76 10.79 5.97 -17.26
C ASN A 76 10.04 5.08 -16.23
N PRO A 77 8.99 5.58 -15.54
CA PRO A 77 8.28 4.81 -14.53
C PRO A 77 7.62 3.54 -15.08
N LYS A 78 7.17 3.52 -16.35
CA LYS A 78 6.69 2.30 -16.99
C LYS A 78 7.78 1.23 -17.06
N PHE A 79 9.00 1.60 -17.41
CA PHE A 79 10.14 0.68 -17.45
C PHE A 79 10.47 0.15 -16.05
N MET A 80 10.45 1.02 -15.04
CA MET A 80 10.70 0.64 -13.64
C MET A 80 9.66 -0.39 -13.13
N VAL A 81 8.38 -0.21 -13.47
CA VAL A 81 7.33 -1.20 -13.16
C VAL A 81 7.63 -2.54 -13.82
N ILE A 82 8.01 -2.54 -15.10
CA ILE A 82 8.34 -3.78 -15.83
C ILE A 82 9.56 -4.47 -15.22
N LEU A 83 10.63 -3.72 -14.96
CA LEU A 83 11.86 -4.24 -14.36
C LEU A 83 11.59 -4.84 -12.97
N GLY A 84 10.92 -4.09 -12.09
CA GLY A 84 10.61 -4.55 -10.74
C GLY A 84 9.76 -5.81 -10.74
N THR A 85 8.73 -5.87 -11.59
CA THR A 85 7.88 -7.06 -11.74
C THR A 85 8.66 -8.24 -12.31
N SER A 86 9.46 -8.04 -13.36
CA SER A 86 10.22 -9.13 -14.00
C SER A 86 11.22 -9.76 -13.04
N VAL A 87 11.98 -8.93 -12.30
CA VAL A 87 12.94 -9.46 -11.31
C VAL A 87 12.21 -10.15 -10.17
N SER A 88 11.08 -9.61 -9.70
CA SER A 88 10.25 -10.28 -8.68
C SER A 88 9.77 -11.67 -9.14
N ILE A 89 9.32 -11.81 -10.38
CA ILE A 89 8.96 -13.11 -10.98
C ILE A 89 10.14 -14.08 -10.95
N ILE A 90 11.33 -13.62 -11.35
CA ILE A 90 12.56 -14.44 -11.36
C ILE A 90 12.91 -14.89 -9.94
N MET A 91 12.90 -13.97 -8.95
CA MET A 91 13.20 -14.31 -7.55
C MET A 91 12.20 -15.35 -6.99
N ASN A 92 10.92 -15.17 -7.28
CA ASN A 92 9.91 -16.17 -6.91
C ASN A 92 10.14 -17.52 -7.60
N ALA A 93 10.44 -17.52 -8.90
CA ALA A 93 10.69 -18.74 -9.66
C ALA A 93 11.93 -19.50 -9.18
N MET A 94 12.90 -18.83 -8.55
CA MET A 94 14.12 -19.47 -8.03
C MET A 94 13.91 -20.17 -6.68
N VAL A 95 12.92 -19.76 -5.88
CA VAL A 95 12.67 -20.34 -4.53
C VAL A 95 12.46 -21.86 -4.59
N PRO A 96 11.66 -22.43 -5.50
CA PRO A 96 11.43 -23.88 -5.57
C PRO A 96 12.67 -24.74 -5.89
N PHE A 97 13.76 -24.14 -6.34
CA PHE A 97 15.00 -24.85 -6.69
C PHE A 97 16.01 -24.93 -5.54
N THR A 98 15.64 -24.48 -4.33
CA THR A 98 16.53 -24.53 -3.17
C THR A 98 15.77 -24.97 -1.92
N ASP A 99 16.42 -25.79 -1.11
CA ASP A 99 15.93 -26.18 0.22
C ASP A 99 16.69 -25.42 1.35
N ASN A 100 17.60 -24.52 0.98
CA ASN A 100 18.38 -23.74 1.92
C ASN A 100 17.65 -22.42 2.27
N TRP A 101 17.12 -22.34 3.50
CA TRP A 101 16.39 -21.15 3.96
C TRP A 101 17.18 -19.84 3.87
N ARG A 102 18.53 -19.87 3.96
CA ARG A 102 19.38 -18.66 3.81
C ARG A 102 19.37 -18.14 2.38
N ILE A 103 19.35 -19.03 1.38
CA ILE A 103 19.20 -18.66 -0.03
C ILE A 103 17.81 -18.09 -0.23
N VAL A 104 16.78 -18.74 0.31
CA VAL A 104 15.39 -18.22 0.27
C VAL A 104 15.31 -16.84 0.90
N LEU A 105 16.01 -16.58 2.02
CA LEU A 105 16.05 -15.26 2.66
C LEU A 105 16.61 -14.17 1.71
N VAL A 106 17.71 -14.47 1.01
CA VAL A 106 18.29 -13.52 0.03
C VAL A 106 17.33 -13.29 -1.14
N LEU A 107 16.77 -14.36 -1.70
CA LEU A 107 15.79 -14.24 -2.79
C LEU A 107 14.57 -13.44 -2.37
N TRP A 108 14.09 -13.63 -1.13
CA TRP A 108 12.92 -12.96 -0.60
C TRP A 108 13.18 -11.49 -0.28
N PHE A 109 14.39 -11.17 0.21
CA PHE A 109 14.85 -9.79 0.37
C PHE A 109 14.93 -9.07 -0.99
N MET A 110 15.55 -9.69 -2.00
CA MET A 110 15.63 -9.14 -3.35
C MET A 110 14.24 -8.98 -3.98
N ASN A 111 13.35 -9.96 -3.78
CA ASN A 111 11.96 -9.86 -4.19
C ASN A 111 11.28 -8.60 -3.60
N GLY A 112 11.43 -8.35 -2.30
CA GLY A 112 10.89 -7.15 -1.65
C GLY A 112 11.45 -5.85 -2.22
N TYR A 113 12.75 -5.78 -2.40
CA TYR A 113 13.42 -4.60 -2.97
C TYR A 113 12.90 -4.28 -4.38
N PHE A 114 12.83 -5.25 -5.27
CA PHE A 114 12.36 -5.03 -6.64
C PHE A 114 10.84 -4.83 -6.73
N GLN A 115 10.04 -5.46 -5.86
CA GLN A 115 8.61 -5.18 -5.79
C GLN A 115 8.31 -3.74 -5.37
N SER A 116 9.17 -3.09 -4.58
CA SER A 116 8.98 -1.70 -4.18
C SER A 116 9.00 -0.74 -5.37
N MET A 117 9.69 -1.09 -6.47
CA MET A 117 9.68 -0.30 -7.72
C MET A 117 8.27 -0.14 -8.28
N VAL A 118 7.42 -1.17 -8.13
CA VAL A 118 6.14 -1.24 -8.84
C VAL A 118 5.18 -0.17 -8.36
N TRP A 119 4.99 -0.02 -7.03
CA TRP A 119 4.03 0.94 -6.49
C TRP A 119 4.47 2.39 -6.69
N VAL A 120 5.69 2.71 -6.30
CA VAL A 120 6.18 4.10 -6.37
C VAL A 120 6.25 4.61 -7.81
N SER A 121 6.69 3.74 -8.74
CA SER A 121 6.67 4.06 -10.17
C SER A 121 5.26 4.12 -10.75
N GLY A 122 4.34 3.31 -10.23
CA GLY A 122 2.93 3.38 -10.58
C GLY A 122 2.30 4.71 -10.20
N ILE A 123 2.58 5.24 -9.01
CA ILE A 123 2.13 6.56 -8.57
C ILE A 123 2.75 7.66 -9.46
N SER A 124 4.05 7.59 -9.76
CA SER A 124 4.70 8.50 -10.72
C SER A 124 4.08 8.41 -12.12
N LEU A 125 3.76 7.20 -12.60
CA LEU A 125 3.07 6.99 -13.88
C LEU A 125 1.67 7.63 -13.88
N LEU A 126 0.88 7.42 -12.83
CA LEU A 126 -0.46 7.99 -12.72
C LEU A 126 -0.43 9.51 -12.63
N ALA A 127 0.56 10.10 -11.94
CA ALA A 127 0.74 11.54 -11.85
C ALA A 127 0.93 12.21 -13.22
N GLN A 128 1.41 11.49 -14.26
CA GLN A 128 1.53 12.01 -15.62
C GLN A 128 0.16 12.20 -16.32
N TRP A 129 -0.90 11.52 -15.84
CA TRP A 129 -2.19 11.45 -16.52
C TRP A 129 -3.36 12.02 -15.71
N TRP A 130 -3.20 12.19 -14.39
CA TRP A 130 -4.28 12.56 -13.46
C TRP A 130 -4.01 13.92 -12.82
N LYS A 131 -4.84 14.93 -13.13
CA LYS A 131 -4.81 16.25 -12.50
C LYS A 131 -5.41 16.20 -11.08
N SER A 132 -5.11 17.20 -10.24
CA SER A 132 -5.45 17.24 -8.81
C SER A 132 -6.90 16.85 -8.51
N GLY A 133 -7.89 17.48 -9.12
CA GLY A 133 -9.31 17.18 -8.86
C GLY A 133 -9.78 15.76 -9.20
N ASP A 134 -9.05 15.04 -10.06
CA ASP A 134 -9.37 13.68 -10.49
C ASP A 134 -8.51 12.60 -9.76
N ARG A 135 -7.43 13.00 -9.09
CA ARG A 135 -6.48 12.07 -8.43
C ARG A 135 -7.15 11.18 -7.40
N GLY A 136 -8.18 11.70 -6.71
CA GLY A 136 -8.95 10.94 -5.72
C GLY A 136 -9.56 9.66 -6.31
N PHE A 137 -10.14 9.72 -7.51
CA PHE A 137 -10.67 8.54 -8.18
C PHE A 137 -9.55 7.63 -8.71
N GLY A 138 -8.50 8.20 -9.32
CA GLY A 138 -7.38 7.42 -9.86
C GLY A 138 -6.64 6.64 -8.78
N CYS A 139 -6.24 7.32 -7.70
CA CYS A 139 -5.63 6.69 -6.54
C CYS A 139 -6.58 5.70 -5.85
N GLY A 140 -7.86 6.07 -5.73
CA GLY A 140 -8.88 5.22 -5.11
C GLY A 140 -9.04 3.90 -5.84
N LEU A 141 -9.13 3.91 -7.17
CA LEU A 141 -9.26 2.69 -7.96
C LEU A 141 -7.98 1.85 -7.93
N ALA A 142 -6.80 2.45 -8.00
CA ALA A 142 -5.54 1.72 -7.86
C ALA A 142 -5.44 1.04 -6.48
N ASN A 143 -5.82 1.74 -5.42
CA ASN A 143 -5.84 1.19 -4.07
C ASN A 143 -6.96 0.17 -3.84
N PHE A 144 -8.11 0.31 -4.51
CA PHE A 144 -9.16 -0.72 -4.49
C PHE A 144 -8.60 -2.07 -4.95
N PHE A 145 -7.91 -2.11 -6.08
CA PHE A 145 -7.24 -3.32 -6.55
C PHE A 145 -6.11 -3.78 -5.63
N SER A 146 -5.41 -2.85 -4.96
CA SER A 146 -4.45 -3.18 -3.91
C SER A 146 -5.11 -3.77 -2.66
N GLY A 147 -6.31 -3.33 -2.28
CA GLY A 147 -7.10 -3.95 -1.21
C GLY A 147 -7.54 -5.37 -1.56
N LEU A 148 -8.07 -5.56 -2.78
CA LEU A 148 -8.44 -6.86 -3.30
C LEU A 148 -7.27 -7.83 -3.47
N SER A 149 -6.04 -7.32 -3.59
CA SER A 149 -4.85 -8.16 -3.83
C SER A 149 -4.57 -9.15 -2.71
N HIS A 150 -4.94 -8.84 -1.47
CA HIS A 150 -4.84 -9.77 -0.35
C HIS A 150 -5.78 -10.96 -0.55
N ILE A 151 -7.01 -10.69 -1.01
CA ILE A 151 -7.99 -11.73 -1.37
C ILE A 151 -7.47 -12.56 -2.54
N THR A 152 -6.98 -11.91 -3.59
CA THR A 152 -6.43 -12.58 -4.77
C THR A 152 -5.26 -13.48 -4.41
N ALA A 153 -4.33 -13.02 -3.56
CA ALA A 153 -3.17 -13.77 -3.12
C ALA A 153 -3.52 -14.98 -2.25
N TYR A 154 -4.68 -14.98 -1.61
CA TYR A 154 -5.21 -16.10 -0.82
C TYR A 154 -6.06 -17.04 -1.67
N VAL A 155 -7.02 -16.51 -2.43
CA VAL A 155 -8.02 -17.30 -3.16
C VAL A 155 -7.43 -17.97 -4.41
N LEU A 156 -6.56 -17.29 -5.16
CA LEU A 156 -6.05 -17.85 -6.41
C LEU A 156 -5.20 -19.12 -6.22
N PRO A 157 -4.26 -19.21 -5.27
CA PRO A 157 -3.60 -20.47 -4.95
C PRO A 157 -4.57 -21.57 -4.51
N MET A 158 -5.58 -21.23 -3.71
CA MET A 158 -6.63 -22.18 -3.29
C MET A 158 -7.43 -22.73 -4.49
N LEU A 159 -7.80 -21.88 -5.46
CA LEU A 159 -8.48 -22.32 -6.69
C LEU A 159 -7.60 -23.23 -7.54
N ILE A 160 -6.28 -22.94 -7.62
CA ILE A 160 -5.33 -23.81 -8.33
C ILE A 160 -5.27 -25.19 -7.68
N LEU A 161 -5.26 -25.27 -6.35
CA LEU A 161 -5.29 -26.53 -5.62
C LEU A 161 -6.59 -27.32 -5.80
N MET A 162 -7.73 -26.64 -5.94
CA MET A 162 -9.00 -27.33 -6.25
C MET A 162 -8.97 -27.98 -7.64
N ILE A 163 -8.26 -27.38 -8.61
CA ILE A 163 -8.15 -27.90 -9.97
C ILE A 163 -7.06 -28.98 -10.05
N PHE A 164 -5.96 -28.81 -9.31
CA PHE A 164 -4.79 -29.68 -9.31
C PHE A 164 -4.43 -30.12 -7.87
N PRO A 165 -5.21 -31.03 -7.26
CA PRO A 165 -5.06 -31.36 -5.84
C PRO A 165 -3.75 -32.07 -5.47
N GLU A 166 -3.13 -32.77 -6.45
CA GLU A 166 -1.93 -33.57 -6.21
C GLU A 166 -0.60 -32.87 -6.49
N ILE A 167 -0.62 -31.54 -6.80
CA ILE A 167 0.62 -30.81 -7.08
C ILE A 167 1.46 -30.64 -5.81
N GLY A 168 2.78 -30.73 -5.97
CA GLY A 168 3.74 -30.51 -4.91
C GLY A 168 3.85 -29.04 -4.50
N TRP A 169 4.59 -28.75 -3.41
CA TRP A 169 4.75 -27.38 -2.95
C TRP A 169 5.49 -26.48 -3.96
N ARG A 170 6.36 -27.06 -4.80
CA ARG A 170 7.11 -26.34 -5.82
C ARG A 170 6.20 -25.80 -6.92
N GLU A 171 5.30 -26.63 -7.38
CA GLU A 171 4.29 -26.27 -8.38
C GLU A 171 3.28 -25.26 -7.82
N LYS A 172 2.85 -25.42 -6.56
CA LYS A 172 2.00 -24.45 -5.82
C LYS A 172 2.63 -23.07 -5.79
N PHE A 173 3.96 -23.00 -5.77
CA PHE A 173 4.71 -21.75 -5.77
C PHE A 173 4.80 -21.10 -7.14
N ILE A 174 4.97 -21.89 -8.21
CA ILE A 174 5.21 -21.42 -9.58
C ILE A 174 3.90 -21.08 -10.31
N TYR A 175 2.87 -21.91 -10.20
CA TYR A 175 1.65 -21.76 -11.01
C TYR A 175 0.94 -20.41 -10.81
N PRO A 176 0.79 -19.86 -9.61
CA PRO A 176 0.20 -18.54 -9.45
C PRO A 176 1.01 -17.42 -10.11
N MET A 177 2.33 -17.59 -10.26
CA MET A 177 3.19 -16.59 -10.90
C MET A 177 2.94 -16.45 -12.41
N ILE A 178 2.34 -17.46 -13.06
CA ILE A 178 1.92 -17.39 -14.47
C ILE A 178 0.93 -16.23 -14.68
N PHE A 179 0.02 -16.01 -13.74
CA PHE A 179 -0.90 -14.90 -13.80
C PHE A 179 -0.20 -13.54 -13.70
N VAL A 180 0.86 -13.44 -12.88
CA VAL A 180 1.68 -12.22 -12.81
C VAL A 180 2.34 -11.93 -14.17
N VAL A 181 2.85 -12.95 -14.85
CA VAL A 181 3.43 -12.82 -16.20
C VAL A 181 2.39 -12.33 -17.20
N ILE A 182 1.20 -12.92 -17.20
CA ILE A 182 0.10 -12.53 -18.12
C ILE A 182 -0.24 -11.05 -17.90
N PHE A 183 -0.43 -10.62 -16.65
CA PHE A 183 -0.78 -9.24 -16.35
C PHE A 183 0.37 -8.25 -16.55
N LEU A 184 1.63 -8.70 -16.48
CA LEU A 184 2.79 -7.90 -16.90
C LEU A 184 2.75 -7.62 -18.41
N ILE A 185 2.40 -8.62 -19.24
CA ILE A 185 2.21 -8.44 -20.67
C ILE A 185 1.05 -7.49 -20.96
N VAL A 186 -0.08 -7.66 -20.27
CA VAL A 186 -1.24 -6.74 -20.37
C VAL A 186 -0.83 -5.31 -20.02
N PHE A 187 -0.10 -5.11 -18.92
CA PHE A 187 0.43 -3.81 -18.52
C PHE A 187 1.32 -3.21 -19.61
N TYR A 188 2.26 -4.00 -20.15
CA TYR A 188 3.17 -3.53 -21.20
C TYR A 188 2.42 -3.02 -22.44
N ILE A 189 1.36 -3.72 -22.86
CA ILE A 189 0.56 -3.38 -24.05
C ILE A 189 -0.30 -2.13 -23.79
N LEU A 190 -1.00 -2.09 -22.65
CA LEU A 190 -2.01 -1.08 -22.38
C LEU A 190 -1.42 0.27 -21.98
N THR A 191 -0.28 0.28 -21.25
CA THR A 191 0.21 1.51 -20.61
C THR A 191 1.13 2.33 -21.51
N LYS A 192 1.12 3.65 -21.30
CA LYS A 192 2.02 4.62 -21.92
C LYS A 192 2.61 5.52 -20.83
N HIS A 193 3.89 5.84 -20.93
CA HIS A 193 4.60 6.60 -19.91
C HIS A 193 3.94 7.96 -19.67
N LYS A 194 3.84 8.80 -20.69
CA LYS A 194 3.31 10.16 -20.60
C LYS A 194 2.53 10.54 -21.85
N PRO A 195 1.65 11.56 -21.77
CA PRO A 195 0.84 12.00 -22.91
C PRO A 195 1.65 12.35 -24.17
N GLU A 196 2.82 12.96 -23.99
CA GLU A 196 3.70 13.37 -25.07
C GLU A 196 4.19 12.18 -25.92
N ASN A 197 4.35 11.00 -25.33
CA ASN A 197 4.76 9.78 -26.05
C ASN A 197 3.73 9.30 -27.08
N VAL A 198 2.50 9.81 -26.99
CA VAL A 198 1.41 9.47 -27.94
C VAL A 198 0.92 10.69 -28.71
N GLY A 199 1.71 11.76 -28.73
CA GLY A 199 1.41 13.01 -29.47
C GLY A 199 0.24 13.80 -28.85
N LEU A 200 0.06 13.72 -27.53
CA LEU A 200 -0.92 14.49 -26.77
C LEU A 200 -0.21 15.49 -25.86
N MET A 201 -0.85 16.64 -25.62
CA MET A 201 -0.36 17.58 -24.62
C MET A 201 -0.67 17.06 -23.22
N PRO A 202 0.20 17.39 -22.22
CA PRO A 202 -0.10 17.12 -20.81
C PRO A 202 -1.38 17.87 -20.40
N TYR A 203 -1.98 17.41 -19.30
CA TYR A 203 -3.08 18.16 -18.70
C TYR A 203 -2.57 19.49 -18.13
N VAL A 204 -3.47 20.48 -18.10
CA VAL A 204 -3.24 21.75 -17.38
C VAL A 204 -3.76 21.57 -15.96
N GLU A 205 -2.91 21.87 -14.97
CA GLU A 205 -3.31 21.79 -13.56
C GLU A 205 -4.22 22.99 -13.22
N ASN A 206 -5.41 22.71 -12.72
CA ASN A 206 -6.39 23.74 -12.40
C ASN A 206 -6.30 24.23 -10.94
N ASN A 207 -5.62 23.47 -10.07
CA ASN A 207 -5.40 23.87 -8.68
C ASN A 207 -4.15 24.77 -8.63
N LEU A 208 -4.35 26.06 -8.34
CA LEU A 208 -3.30 27.06 -8.30
C LEU A 208 -2.17 26.69 -7.33
N GLN A 209 -2.48 26.14 -6.16
CA GLN A 209 -1.48 25.73 -5.17
C GLN A 209 -0.63 24.56 -5.69
N VAL A 210 -1.22 23.60 -6.39
CA VAL A 210 -0.48 22.48 -6.99
C VAL A 210 0.35 22.96 -8.16
N ALA A 211 -0.20 23.84 -9.02
CA ALA A 211 0.52 24.43 -10.14
C ALA A 211 1.72 25.28 -9.67
N GLN A 212 1.55 26.04 -8.60
CA GLN A 212 2.63 26.85 -8.02
C GLN A 212 3.72 25.97 -7.41
N ARG A 213 3.37 24.87 -6.72
CA ARG A 213 4.34 23.89 -6.20
C ARG A 213 5.11 23.19 -7.33
N GLU A 214 4.46 22.84 -8.44
CA GLU A 214 5.15 22.28 -9.61
C GLU A 214 6.17 23.30 -10.20
N ALA A 215 5.79 24.57 -10.31
CA ALA A 215 6.70 25.65 -10.75
C ALA A 215 7.85 25.89 -9.77
N ASP A 216 7.59 25.85 -8.45
CA ASP A 216 8.61 25.96 -7.42
C ASP A 216 9.61 24.79 -7.46
N ILE A 217 9.15 23.58 -7.77
CA ILE A 217 10.03 22.42 -7.95
C ILE A 217 10.93 22.61 -9.16
N GLU A 218 10.40 23.11 -10.28
CA GLU A 218 11.19 23.41 -11.50
C GLU A 218 12.25 24.48 -11.25
N THR A 219 11.90 25.55 -10.52
CA THR A 219 12.85 26.63 -10.20
C THR A 219 13.90 26.23 -9.18
N GLN A 220 13.57 25.31 -8.24
CA GLN A 220 14.50 24.83 -7.22
C GLN A 220 15.55 23.84 -7.76
N GLU A 221 15.40 23.29 -8.95
CA GLU A 221 16.45 22.44 -9.56
C GLU A 221 17.81 23.15 -9.71
N HIS A 222 17.86 24.48 -9.59
CA HIS A 222 19.08 25.28 -9.63
C HIS A 222 19.75 25.51 -8.26
N MET A 223 19.17 25.02 -7.14
CA MET A 223 19.78 25.14 -5.81
C MET A 223 20.60 23.88 -5.41
N PRO A 224 21.60 23.97 -4.48
CA PRO A 224 22.38 22.82 -4.05
C PRO A 224 21.50 21.71 -3.45
N GLU A 225 21.63 20.48 -3.95
CA GLU A 225 20.77 19.30 -3.67
C GLU A 225 20.51 19.05 -2.18
N LYS A 226 21.50 19.28 -1.31
CA LYS A 226 21.40 19.03 0.13
C LYS A 226 20.40 19.93 0.87
N TRP A 227 20.30 21.19 0.48
CA TRP A 227 19.42 22.18 1.13
C TRP A 227 17.98 22.06 0.63
N GLN A 228 17.79 21.66 -0.62
CA GLN A 228 16.49 21.47 -1.25
C GLN A 228 15.70 20.34 -0.55
N PHE A 229 16.34 19.19 -0.31
CA PHE A 229 15.68 18.01 0.26
C PHE A 229 15.26 18.24 1.71
N THR A 230 16.11 18.85 2.54
CA THR A 230 15.79 19.10 3.95
C THR A 230 14.69 20.16 4.11
N ARG A 231 14.76 21.25 3.34
CA ARG A 231 13.75 22.32 3.34
C ARG A 231 12.39 21.80 2.83
N PHE A 232 12.41 20.96 1.80
CA PHE A 232 11.23 20.30 1.27
C PHE A 232 10.57 19.37 2.30
N LEU A 233 11.35 18.57 3.03
CA LEU A 233 10.83 17.67 4.08
C LEU A 233 10.22 18.45 5.26
N ILE A 234 10.86 19.53 5.69
CA ILE A 234 10.42 20.27 6.89
C ILE A 234 9.26 21.21 6.55
N GLY A 235 9.34 21.93 5.42
CA GLY A 235 8.37 22.95 5.03
C GLY A 235 6.97 22.42 4.77
N ASN A 236 6.84 21.25 4.14
CA ASN A 236 5.58 20.70 3.69
C ASN A 236 4.90 19.71 4.69
N GLY A 237 5.39 19.60 5.92
CA GLY A 237 4.79 18.72 6.92
C GLY A 237 4.91 17.21 6.59
N ILE A 238 5.78 16.82 5.65
CA ILE A 238 6.00 15.42 5.22
C ILE A 238 6.24 14.49 6.42
N LEU A 239 6.92 14.94 7.47
CA LEU A 239 7.20 14.13 8.66
C LEU A 239 5.92 13.62 9.34
N PHE A 240 4.88 14.46 9.42
CA PHE A 240 3.59 14.03 9.98
C PHE A 240 2.90 13.01 9.06
N TRP A 241 2.99 13.20 7.74
CA TRP A 241 2.49 12.23 6.78
C TRP A 241 3.26 10.90 6.82
N CYS A 242 4.58 10.94 7.06
CA CYS A 242 5.38 9.75 7.31
C CYS A 242 4.97 9.03 8.60
N ALA A 243 4.68 9.78 9.67
CA ALA A 243 4.17 9.22 10.92
C ALA A 243 2.79 8.56 10.72
N ILE A 244 1.88 9.22 9.99
CA ILE A 244 0.57 8.66 9.61
C ILE A 244 0.76 7.36 8.80
N ALA A 245 1.64 7.37 7.79
CA ALA A 245 1.93 6.20 6.97
C ALA A 245 2.50 5.04 7.80
N PHE A 246 3.44 5.32 8.68
CA PHE A 246 4.07 4.35 9.58
C PHE A 246 3.04 3.72 10.54
N LEU A 247 2.32 4.54 11.31
CA LEU A 247 1.38 4.08 12.32
C LEU A 247 0.17 3.37 11.70
N SER A 248 -0.40 3.92 10.61
CA SER A 248 -1.51 3.28 9.91
C SER A 248 -1.13 1.92 9.32
N SER A 249 0.13 1.78 8.90
CA SER A 249 0.64 0.52 8.37
C SER A 249 0.87 -0.54 9.44
N ILE A 250 1.38 -0.15 10.63
CA ILE A 250 1.44 -1.05 11.81
C ILE A 250 0.04 -1.58 12.13
N CYS A 251 -0.95 -0.70 12.24
CA CYS A 251 -2.34 -1.10 12.53
C CYS A 251 -2.89 -2.02 11.43
N ARG A 252 -2.68 -1.68 10.15
CA ARG A 252 -3.19 -2.44 9.02
C ARG A 252 -2.64 -3.87 8.96
N TYR A 253 -1.33 -4.02 8.99
CA TYR A 253 -0.70 -5.35 8.95
C TYR A 253 -0.94 -6.13 10.23
N GLY A 254 -1.03 -5.42 11.36
CA GLY A 254 -1.44 -6.00 12.63
C GLY A 254 -2.86 -6.55 12.56
N LEU A 255 -3.83 -5.78 12.12
CA LEU A 255 -5.22 -6.27 12.01
C LEU A 255 -5.37 -7.42 11.01
N LEU A 256 -4.68 -7.36 9.86
CA LEU A 256 -4.66 -8.46 8.89
C LEU A 256 -4.20 -9.79 9.51
N LYS A 257 -3.24 -9.74 10.43
CA LYS A 257 -2.67 -10.94 11.05
C LYS A 257 -3.41 -11.33 12.33
N TRP A 258 -3.71 -10.36 13.20
CA TRP A 258 -4.17 -10.65 14.56
C TRP A 258 -5.68 -10.80 14.70
N ILE A 259 -6.50 -10.24 13.79
CA ILE A 259 -7.96 -10.50 13.80
C ILE A 259 -8.25 -12.00 13.63
N PRO A 260 -7.74 -12.71 12.60
CA PRO A 260 -8.00 -14.15 12.46
C PRO A 260 -7.52 -14.94 13.66
N ILE A 261 -6.30 -14.68 14.14
CA ILE A 261 -5.71 -15.38 15.28
C ILE A 261 -6.54 -15.15 16.56
N TYR A 262 -6.99 -13.91 16.82
CA TYR A 262 -7.79 -13.59 18.00
C TYR A 262 -9.08 -14.38 18.04
N PHE A 263 -9.82 -14.44 16.95
CA PHE A 263 -11.10 -15.16 16.90
C PHE A 263 -10.98 -16.70 16.88
N GLU A 264 -9.76 -17.24 16.73
CA GLU A 264 -9.46 -18.65 16.94
C GLU A 264 -9.11 -18.99 18.39
N THR A 265 -8.76 -17.99 19.20
CA THR A 265 -8.32 -18.21 20.58
C THR A 265 -9.51 -18.30 21.55
N LYS A 266 -9.24 -18.87 22.73
CA LYS A 266 -10.22 -18.90 23.83
C LYS A 266 -10.48 -17.52 24.46
N GLU A 267 -9.68 -16.51 24.13
CA GLU A 267 -9.89 -15.13 24.60
C GLU A 267 -11.08 -14.47 23.87
N ALA A 268 -11.37 -14.90 22.65
CA ALA A 268 -12.55 -14.44 21.94
C ALA A 268 -13.81 -15.13 22.50
N GLN A 269 -14.84 -14.32 22.77
CA GLN A 269 -16.14 -14.85 23.25
C GLN A 269 -16.93 -15.53 22.11
N VAL A 270 -16.56 -15.25 20.86
CA VAL A 270 -17.19 -15.80 19.64
C VAL A 270 -16.08 -16.31 18.72
N ILE A 271 -16.25 -17.52 18.21
CA ILE A 271 -15.34 -18.10 17.22
C ILE A 271 -15.84 -17.74 15.82
N ILE A 272 -15.00 -17.07 15.05
CA ILE A 272 -15.24 -16.76 13.64
C ILE A 272 -14.28 -17.60 12.79
N ASN A 273 -14.83 -18.22 11.74
CA ASN A 273 -13.99 -18.98 10.81
C ASN A 273 -12.90 -18.06 10.22
N PRO A 274 -11.61 -18.41 10.32
CA PRO A 274 -10.48 -17.62 9.84
C PRO A 274 -10.58 -17.21 8.37
N VAL A 275 -11.15 -18.08 7.53
CA VAL A 275 -11.38 -17.77 6.10
C VAL A 275 -12.24 -16.51 5.95
N PHE A 276 -13.31 -16.38 6.76
CA PHE A 276 -14.17 -15.19 6.71
C PHE A 276 -13.43 -13.93 7.15
N SER A 277 -12.71 -13.98 8.27
CA SER A 277 -11.96 -12.80 8.75
C SER A 277 -10.85 -12.38 7.79
N ASN A 278 -10.18 -13.34 7.15
CA ASN A 278 -9.17 -13.10 6.11
C ASN A 278 -9.73 -12.48 4.82
N LEU A 279 -11.04 -12.61 4.57
CA LEU A 279 -11.68 -12.03 3.38
C LEU A 279 -12.39 -10.70 3.69
N ILE A 280 -13.08 -10.60 4.83
CA ILE A 280 -13.93 -9.44 5.18
C ILE A 280 -13.11 -8.18 5.38
N PHE A 281 -12.01 -8.23 6.13
CA PHE A 281 -11.17 -7.07 6.39
C PHE A 281 -10.55 -6.50 5.10
N PRO A 282 -9.89 -7.29 4.20
CA PRO A 282 -9.42 -6.81 2.92
C PRO A 282 -10.52 -6.31 1.98
N PHE A 283 -11.73 -6.89 2.05
CA PHE A 283 -12.86 -6.40 1.28
C PHE A 283 -13.30 -5.02 1.75
N GLY A 284 -13.37 -4.81 3.07
CA GLY A 284 -13.55 -3.47 3.66
C GLY A 284 -12.47 -2.50 3.22
N MET A 285 -11.19 -2.92 3.24
CA MET A 285 -10.06 -2.12 2.75
C MET A 285 -10.27 -1.66 1.31
N ALA A 286 -10.65 -2.56 0.41
CA ALA A 286 -10.83 -2.27 -0.99
C ALA A 286 -11.92 -1.21 -1.22
N ILE A 287 -13.11 -1.41 -0.66
CA ILE A 287 -14.24 -0.48 -0.83
C ILE A 287 -13.95 0.86 -0.13
N GLY A 288 -13.40 0.82 1.09
CA GLY A 288 -13.12 2.00 1.88
C GLY A 288 -12.13 2.95 1.20
N THR A 289 -11.04 2.40 0.67
CA THR A 289 -10.06 3.25 -0.02
C THR A 289 -10.63 3.89 -1.28
N LEU A 290 -11.46 3.19 -2.06
CA LEU A 290 -12.11 3.74 -3.25
C LEU A 290 -13.03 4.91 -2.91
N LEU A 291 -13.92 4.72 -1.92
CA LEU A 291 -14.93 5.71 -1.57
C LEU A 291 -14.33 6.89 -0.82
N ILE A 292 -13.47 6.65 0.19
CA ILE A 292 -12.85 7.71 0.99
C ILE A 292 -11.94 8.59 0.13
N THR A 293 -11.12 8.01 -0.76
CA THR A 293 -10.24 8.81 -1.62
C THR A 293 -11.03 9.60 -2.66
N TRP A 294 -12.11 9.03 -3.19
CA TRP A 294 -13.00 9.76 -4.12
C TRP A 294 -13.64 10.97 -3.44
N VAL A 295 -14.16 10.81 -2.22
CA VAL A 295 -14.73 11.90 -1.42
C VAL A 295 -13.65 12.92 -1.05
N ALA A 296 -12.47 12.45 -0.60
CA ALA A 296 -11.35 13.31 -0.26
C ALA A 296 -10.89 14.18 -1.45
N GLY A 297 -10.81 13.59 -2.64
CA GLY A 297 -10.43 14.32 -3.85
C GLY A 297 -11.47 15.32 -4.34
N LYS A 298 -12.77 15.11 -4.06
CA LYS A 298 -13.84 16.00 -4.51
C LYS A 298 -14.23 17.08 -3.51
N ARG A 299 -14.31 16.75 -2.21
CA ARG A 299 -14.84 17.63 -1.18
C ARG A 299 -13.81 18.16 -0.18
N PHE A 300 -12.70 17.45 -0.04
CA PHE A 300 -11.65 17.77 0.92
C PHE A 300 -10.29 17.91 0.22
N ASN A 301 -10.31 18.36 -1.05
CA ASN A 301 -9.08 18.47 -1.84
C ASN A 301 -8.07 19.44 -1.20
N GLU A 302 -8.53 20.48 -0.55
CA GLU A 302 -7.73 21.49 0.14
C GLU A 302 -7.27 21.01 1.52
N ASN A 303 -8.12 20.27 2.26
CA ASN A 303 -7.78 19.79 3.60
C ASN A 303 -7.99 18.28 3.78
N LYS A 304 -7.06 17.48 3.29
CA LYS A 304 -7.08 16.02 3.41
C LYS A 304 -6.85 15.53 4.85
N GLY A 305 -6.28 16.37 5.73
CA GLY A 305 -6.06 16.05 7.14
C GLY A 305 -7.36 15.72 7.89
N ILE A 306 -8.46 16.39 7.54
CA ILE A 306 -9.79 16.13 8.14
C ILE A 306 -10.22 14.68 7.91
N MET A 307 -10.03 14.17 6.70
CA MET A 307 -10.41 12.78 6.37
C MET A 307 -9.53 11.74 7.09
N VAL A 308 -8.26 12.08 7.36
CA VAL A 308 -7.38 11.25 8.18
C VAL A 308 -7.86 11.20 9.62
N ILE A 309 -8.24 12.36 10.19
CA ILE A 309 -8.78 12.46 11.57
C ILE A 309 -10.04 11.61 11.71
N VAL A 310 -11.01 11.82 10.83
CA VAL A 310 -12.29 11.10 10.86
C VAL A 310 -12.07 9.59 10.67
N GLY A 311 -11.26 9.20 9.70
CA GLY A 311 -10.97 7.78 9.44
C GLY A 311 -10.29 7.11 10.63
N ALA A 312 -9.31 7.76 11.27
CA ALA A 312 -8.60 7.20 12.41
C ALA A 312 -9.48 7.11 13.66
N ALA A 313 -10.29 8.14 13.94
CA ALA A 313 -11.20 8.15 15.08
C ALA A 313 -12.29 7.06 14.97
N LEU A 314 -12.88 6.90 13.77
CA LEU A 314 -13.88 5.85 13.53
C LEU A 314 -13.25 4.45 13.59
N CYS A 315 -12.03 4.29 13.04
CA CYS A 315 -11.32 3.01 13.12
C CYS A 315 -11.02 2.62 14.57
N GLY A 316 -10.55 3.56 15.43
CA GLY A 316 -10.30 3.31 16.84
C GLY A 316 -11.56 2.88 17.58
N GLY A 317 -12.66 3.62 17.44
CA GLY A 317 -13.93 3.24 18.05
C GLY A 317 -14.46 1.86 17.61
N LEU A 318 -14.15 1.41 16.38
CA LEU A 318 -14.56 0.10 15.89
C LEU A 318 -13.68 -1.04 16.43
N ILE A 319 -12.41 -0.82 16.67
CA ILE A 319 -11.49 -1.86 17.21
C ILE A 319 -11.91 -2.27 18.64
N THR A 320 -12.44 -1.33 19.43
CA THR A 320 -12.95 -1.63 20.78
C THR A 320 -14.12 -2.61 20.81
N ILE A 321 -14.83 -2.78 19.68
CA ILE A 321 -15.97 -3.70 19.57
C ILE A 321 -15.52 -5.16 19.68
N PHE A 322 -14.34 -5.51 19.16
CA PHE A 322 -13.92 -6.92 19.06
C PHE A 322 -13.91 -7.67 20.40
N PRO A 323 -13.31 -7.14 21.48
CA PRO A 323 -13.36 -7.80 22.77
C PRO A 323 -14.64 -7.53 23.60
N ALA A 324 -15.49 -6.58 23.17
CA ALA A 324 -16.62 -6.09 23.97
C ALA A 324 -17.99 -6.68 23.56
N VAL A 325 -18.09 -7.26 22.36
CA VAL A 325 -19.37 -7.69 21.78
C VAL A 325 -19.35 -9.19 21.43
N ASN A 326 -20.47 -9.88 21.70
CA ASN A 326 -20.63 -11.32 21.45
C ASN A 326 -21.48 -11.63 20.21
N ASP A 327 -21.97 -10.62 19.51
CA ASP A 327 -22.80 -10.78 18.33
C ASP A 327 -21.91 -10.87 17.08
N VAL A 328 -22.00 -12.01 16.38
CA VAL A 328 -21.20 -12.31 15.19
C VAL A 328 -21.42 -11.30 14.08
N GLU A 329 -22.66 -10.86 13.87
CA GLU A 329 -23.00 -9.93 12.79
C GLU A 329 -22.38 -8.55 13.05
N ILE A 330 -22.44 -8.08 14.30
CA ILE A 330 -21.83 -6.81 14.72
C ILE A 330 -20.30 -6.88 14.56
N ILE A 331 -19.67 -8.00 14.93
CA ILE A 331 -18.24 -8.19 14.79
C ILE A 331 -17.83 -8.18 13.31
N ILE A 332 -18.58 -8.88 12.44
CA ILE A 332 -18.33 -8.90 10.99
C ILE A 332 -18.41 -7.51 10.38
N ILE A 333 -19.45 -6.74 10.75
CA ILE A 333 -19.60 -5.34 10.34
C ILE A 333 -18.44 -4.50 10.88
N GLY A 334 -18.03 -4.74 12.13
CA GLY A 334 -16.87 -4.07 12.76
C GLY A 334 -15.57 -4.34 12.02
N ILE A 335 -15.27 -5.59 11.68
CA ILE A 335 -14.08 -6.00 10.91
C ILE A 335 -14.07 -5.32 9.53
N PHE A 336 -15.18 -5.37 8.80
CA PHE A 336 -15.32 -4.70 7.51
C PHE A 336 -15.10 -3.20 7.62
N SER A 337 -15.77 -2.55 8.58
CA SER A 337 -15.73 -1.09 8.77
C SER A 337 -14.34 -0.61 9.22
N THR A 338 -13.66 -1.38 10.05
CA THR A 338 -12.28 -1.10 10.47
C THR A 338 -11.34 -1.12 9.25
N GLY A 339 -11.45 -2.13 8.37
CA GLY A 339 -10.72 -2.17 7.11
C GLY A 339 -11.04 -0.98 6.20
N PHE A 340 -12.33 -0.64 6.11
CA PHE A 340 -12.85 0.47 5.31
C PHE A 340 -12.20 1.81 5.70
N PHE A 341 -12.21 2.18 6.97
CA PHE A 341 -11.67 3.46 7.42
C PHE A 341 -10.15 3.48 7.42
N LEU A 342 -9.50 2.41 7.88
CA LEU A 342 -8.05 2.36 7.98
C LEU A 342 -7.37 2.42 6.60
N TYR A 343 -7.90 1.69 5.62
CA TYR A 343 -7.32 1.71 4.27
C TYR A 343 -7.75 2.93 3.46
N GLY A 344 -8.82 3.59 3.85
CA GLY A 344 -9.17 4.92 3.38
C GLY A 344 -8.08 5.94 3.67
N ILE A 345 -7.52 5.94 4.89
CA ILE A 345 -6.37 6.77 5.27
C ILE A 345 -5.17 6.48 4.36
N ASN A 346 -4.86 5.20 4.12
CA ASN A 346 -3.78 4.81 3.23
C ASN A 346 -3.97 5.38 1.81
N GLY A 347 -5.18 5.40 1.29
CA GLY A 347 -5.48 5.97 -0.03
C GLY A 347 -5.20 7.47 -0.11
N ILE A 348 -5.45 8.22 0.97
CA ILE A 348 -5.18 9.67 1.05
C ILE A 348 -3.68 9.96 0.93
N LEU A 349 -2.81 9.11 1.47
CA LEU A 349 -1.35 9.27 1.36
C LEU A 349 -0.89 9.38 -0.10
N TRP A 350 -1.52 8.65 -1.01
CA TRP A 350 -1.13 8.65 -2.43
C TRP A 350 -1.66 9.86 -3.19
N ILE A 351 -2.84 10.37 -2.80
CA ILE A 351 -3.32 11.65 -3.32
C ILE A 351 -2.35 12.75 -2.89
N TYR A 352 -1.99 12.79 -1.60
CA TYR A 352 -1.01 13.75 -1.07
C TYR A 352 0.35 13.63 -1.79
N ALA A 353 0.85 12.41 -2.04
CA ALA A 353 2.10 12.21 -2.76
C ALA A 353 2.06 12.81 -4.16
N MET A 354 0.95 12.63 -4.89
CA MET A 354 0.77 13.20 -6.23
C MET A 354 0.55 14.72 -6.20
N ASP A 355 -0.17 15.25 -5.21
CA ASP A 355 -0.43 16.70 -5.09
C ASP A 355 0.82 17.47 -4.67
N LEU A 356 1.65 16.86 -3.82
CA LEU A 356 2.90 17.49 -3.39
C LEU A 356 4.00 17.35 -4.43
N GLY A 357 4.14 16.17 -5.05
CA GLY A 357 5.20 15.87 -6.00
C GLY A 357 4.89 16.25 -7.45
N GLY A 358 3.60 16.47 -7.78
CA GLY A 358 3.16 16.77 -9.13
C GLY A 358 3.61 15.72 -10.15
N ARG A 359 3.88 16.15 -11.37
CA ARG A 359 4.40 15.30 -12.44
C ARG A 359 5.89 14.94 -12.27
N LEU A 360 6.64 15.73 -11.50
CA LEU A 360 8.11 15.68 -11.43
C LEU A 360 8.63 14.83 -10.25
N LYS A 361 7.97 14.88 -9.08
CA LYS A 361 8.46 14.29 -7.83
C LYS A 361 7.46 13.36 -7.13
N ALA A 362 6.36 12.98 -7.79
CA ALA A 362 5.36 12.09 -7.19
C ALA A 362 5.93 10.74 -6.77
N GLY A 363 6.86 10.18 -7.54
CA GLY A 363 7.55 8.94 -7.20
C GLY A 363 8.42 9.08 -5.96
N THR A 364 9.17 10.16 -5.82
CA THR A 364 10.01 10.46 -4.64
C THR A 364 9.15 10.56 -3.38
N ILE A 365 8.06 11.35 -3.43
CA ILE A 365 7.16 11.50 -2.27
C ILE A 365 6.49 10.18 -1.91
N ALA A 366 5.95 9.48 -2.91
CA ALA A 366 5.37 8.16 -2.71
C ALA A 366 6.40 7.18 -2.13
N GLY A 367 7.64 7.25 -2.59
CA GLY A 367 8.74 6.42 -2.09
C GLY A 367 9.04 6.65 -0.61
N ILE A 368 9.09 7.91 -0.17
CA ILE A 368 9.30 8.28 1.22
C ILE A 368 8.14 7.74 2.09
N LEU A 369 6.89 8.08 1.75
CA LEU A 369 5.72 7.64 2.50
C LEU A 369 5.63 6.11 2.57
N ASN A 370 5.87 5.44 1.45
CA ASN A 370 5.82 4.00 1.36
C ASN A 370 6.95 3.33 2.15
N GLY A 371 8.15 3.93 2.16
CA GLY A 371 9.27 3.50 2.97
C GLY A 371 8.91 3.48 4.47
N PHE A 372 8.34 4.56 4.99
CA PHE A 372 7.86 4.62 6.37
C PHE A 372 6.70 3.65 6.63
N ALA A 373 5.76 3.50 5.70
CA ALA A 373 4.67 2.54 5.83
C ALA A 373 5.21 1.11 5.97
N TYR A 374 6.18 0.71 5.15
CA TYR A 374 6.74 -0.64 5.22
C TYR A 374 7.73 -0.85 6.37
N LEU A 375 8.36 0.21 6.89
CA LEU A 375 9.04 0.13 8.19
C LEU A 375 8.05 -0.21 9.30
N GLY A 376 6.87 0.42 9.31
CA GLY A 376 5.79 0.07 10.23
C GLY A 376 5.35 -1.39 10.10
N ALA A 377 5.12 -1.86 8.88
CA ALA A 377 4.77 -3.26 8.61
C ALA A 377 5.85 -4.25 9.05
N THR A 378 7.14 -3.87 8.97
CA THR A 378 8.26 -4.69 9.44
C THR A 378 8.26 -4.79 10.96
N LEU A 379 8.05 -3.66 11.65
CA LEU A 379 8.10 -3.60 13.11
C LEU A 379 6.89 -4.26 13.77
N GLU A 380 5.72 -4.29 13.12
CA GLU A 380 4.53 -5.01 13.58
C GLU A 380 4.88 -6.45 13.98
N ALA A 381 5.62 -7.16 13.12
CA ALA A 381 6.00 -8.55 13.33
C ALA A 381 6.78 -8.83 14.64
N TYR A 382 7.40 -7.81 15.21
CA TYR A 382 8.18 -7.90 16.46
C TYR A 382 7.47 -7.27 17.66
N ILE A 383 6.82 -6.13 17.45
CA ILE A 383 6.18 -5.35 18.53
C ILE A 383 5.00 -6.12 19.12
N PHE A 384 4.09 -6.65 18.32
CA PHE A 384 2.88 -7.28 18.85
C PHE A 384 3.12 -8.60 19.57
N PRO A 385 3.96 -9.54 19.08
CA PRO A 385 4.34 -10.70 19.88
C PRO A 385 5.00 -10.32 21.22
N LEU A 386 5.81 -9.27 21.25
CA LEU A 386 6.42 -8.77 22.47
C LEU A 386 5.36 -8.22 23.45
N ILE A 387 4.39 -7.46 22.95
CA ILE A 387 3.28 -6.91 23.75
C ILE A 387 2.45 -8.06 24.35
N ILE A 388 2.09 -9.06 23.57
CA ILE A 388 1.35 -10.24 24.06
C ILE A 388 2.14 -10.96 25.14
N LYS A 389 3.45 -11.14 24.93
CA LYS A 389 4.33 -11.79 25.92
C LYS A 389 4.39 -11.01 27.24
N ILE A 390 4.39 -9.69 27.20
CA ILE A 390 4.46 -8.83 28.39
C ILE A 390 3.11 -8.74 29.09
N ALA A 391 2.02 -8.54 28.34
CA ALA A 391 0.68 -8.34 28.87
C ALA A 391 -0.03 -9.65 29.24
N GLY A 392 0.40 -10.78 28.66
CA GLY A 392 -0.21 -12.10 28.89
C GLY A 392 -1.56 -12.32 28.21
N ASN A 393 -2.00 -11.39 27.34
CA ASN A 393 -3.27 -11.49 26.60
C ASN A 393 -3.19 -10.83 25.23
N MET A 394 -4.08 -11.24 24.31
CA MET A 394 -4.12 -10.71 22.94
C MET A 394 -4.88 -9.39 22.82
N ILE A 395 -5.74 -9.04 23.78
CA ILE A 395 -6.51 -7.79 23.79
C ILE A 395 -5.55 -6.60 23.83
N SER A 396 -4.39 -6.75 24.47
CA SER A 396 -3.33 -5.73 24.54
C SER A 396 -2.87 -5.24 23.17
N VAL A 397 -2.94 -6.04 22.12
CA VAL A 397 -2.60 -5.67 20.75
C VAL A 397 -3.59 -4.63 20.22
N PHE A 398 -4.88 -4.82 20.47
CA PHE A 398 -5.92 -3.88 20.05
C PHE A 398 -5.81 -2.55 20.81
N ILE A 399 -5.51 -2.58 22.12
CA ILE A 399 -5.28 -1.38 22.93
C ILE A 399 -4.11 -0.55 22.40
N ILE A 400 -3.00 -1.18 22.03
CA ILE A 400 -1.85 -0.46 21.45
C ILE A 400 -2.19 0.10 20.07
N MET A 401 -2.98 -0.60 19.26
CA MET A 401 -3.45 -0.07 17.98
C MET A 401 -4.33 1.18 18.16
N GLU A 402 -5.16 1.22 19.21
CA GLU A 402 -5.94 2.43 19.55
C GLU A 402 -5.04 3.61 19.90
N ILE A 403 -3.98 3.39 20.69
CA ILE A 403 -3.00 4.45 20.99
C ILE A 403 -2.34 4.95 19.69
N PHE A 404 -2.01 4.06 18.74
CA PHE A 404 -1.49 4.47 17.45
C PHE A 404 -2.51 5.26 16.62
N LEU A 405 -3.79 4.89 16.65
CA LEU A 405 -4.85 5.63 15.96
C LEU A 405 -5.07 7.02 16.57
N ILE A 406 -4.99 7.16 17.90
CA ILE A 406 -5.01 8.46 18.57
C ILE A 406 -3.82 9.33 18.11
N ALA A 407 -2.63 8.75 18.00
CA ALA A 407 -1.46 9.46 17.47
C ALA A 407 -1.65 9.87 16.00
N ILE A 408 -2.33 9.05 15.17
CA ILE A 408 -2.70 9.42 13.79
C ILE A 408 -3.67 10.61 13.79
N VAL A 409 -4.66 10.64 14.69
CA VAL A 409 -5.58 11.80 14.85
C VAL A 409 -4.77 13.05 15.18
N ALA A 410 -3.84 12.98 16.14
CA ALA A 410 -3.00 14.12 16.52
C ALA A 410 -2.16 14.63 15.33
N CYS A 411 -1.52 13.71 14.56
CA CYS A 411 -0.80 14.08 13.34
C CYS A 411 -1.75 14.70 12.29
N GLY A 412 -2.95 14.17 12.15
CA GLY A 412 -3.98 14.68 11.24
C GLY A 412 -4.40 16.11 11.57
N ILE A 413 -4.55 16.45 12.85
CA ILE A 413 -4.84 17.82 13.32
C ILE A 413 -3.72 18.78 12.94
N VAL A 414 -2.46 18.39 13.14
CA VAL A 414 -1.31 19.23 12.76
C VAL A 414 -1.28 19.48 11.25
N VAL A 415 -1.52 18.44 10.46
CA VAL A 415 -1.56 18.56 8.99
C VAL A 415 -2.73 19.42 8.53
N SER A 416 -3.91 19.27 9.14
CA SER A 416 -5.10 20.05 8.83
C SER A 416 -4.88 21.54 9.09
N ASN A 417 -4.31 21.90 10.25
CA ASN A 417 -4.04 23.28 10.61
C ASN A 417 -2.99 23.97 9.73
N LYS A 418 -1.97 23.23 9.25
CA LYS A 418 -0.97 23.78 8.32
C LYS A 418 -1.58 24.15 6.96
N ASN A 419 -2.55 23.39 6.49
CA ASN A 419 -3.22 23.70 5.23
C ASN A 419 -4.07 24.97 5.33
N THR A 420 -4.74 25.22 6.47
CA THR A 420 -5.54 26.44 6.69
C THR A 420 -4.70 27.70 6.81
N VAL A 421 -3.48 27.63 7.36
CA VAL A 421 -2.56 28.79 7.45
C VAL A 421 -2.06 29.20 6.08
N ILE A 422 -1.74 28.23 5.21
CA ILE A 422 -1.29 28.52 3.85
C ILE A 422 -2.41 29.15 2.99
N GLU A 423 -3.66 28.78 3.23
CA GLU A 423 -4.82 29.39 2.55
C GLU A 423 -5.01 30.88 2.94
N SER A 424 -4.84 31.23 4.22
CA SER A 424 -4.99 32.61 4.68
C SER A 424 -3.87 33.52 4.17
N GLU A 425 -2.66 33.00 3.94
CA GLU A 425 -1.52 33.79 3.39
C GLU A 425 -1.62 33.99 1.86
N VAL A 426 -2.47 33.23 1.17
CA VAL A 426 -2.68 33.36 -0.30
C VAL A 426 -3.86 34.29 -0.62
N GLU A 427 -4.78 34.50 0.33
CA GLU A 427 -5.91 35.41 0.20
C GLU A 427 -5.57 36.89 0.60
N GLU A 428 -4.43 37.15 1.28
CA GLU A 428 -3.85 38.46 1.52
C GLU A 428 -2.85 38.84 0.40
#